data_d5d1bdf90671b4b89b42742842e9f171
#
_entry.id   d5d1bdf90671b4b89b42742842e9f171
#
_cell.length_a   1.000
_cell.length_b   1.000
_cell.length_c   1.000
_cell.angle_alpha   90.00
_cell.angle_beta   90.00
_cell.angle_gamma   90.00
#
_symmetry.space_group_name_H-M   'P 1'
#
loop_
_entity.id
_entity.type
_entity.pdbx_description
1 polymer ?
#
loop_
_entity_poly.entity_id
_entity_poly.type
_entity_poly.pdbx_seq_one_letter_code
_entity_poly.pdbx_strand_id
1 'polypeptide(L)'
;MTDEVEKEFIEAIQWLESQNVSAITGDCGFMMYFQELAIQYTSVPVAMSSLIQLPIVTATLGPKEKVSVFTANLTSLTPMTPLIQSMVSSYGNGKYFFRIESSWNYQ
;
A
#
# COMPACT_ATOMS: atom_id res chain seq x y z
N MET A 1 14.29 -3.61 2.69
CA MET A 1 14.33 -2.48 3.66
C MET A 1 15.52 -2.71 4.59
N THR A 2 16.31 -1.70 4.83
CA THR A 2 17.43 -1.80 5.77
C THR A 2 16.98 -1.54 7.20
N ASP A 3 17.73 -2.06 8.17
CA ASP A 3 17.41 -1.85 9.59
C ASP A 3 17.41 -0.36 9.96
N GLU A 4 18.29 0.42 9.33
CA GLU A 4 18.36 1.85 9.57
C GLU A 4 17.11 2.58 9.08
N VAL A 5 16.64 2.25 7.88
CA VAL A 5 15.41 2.83 7.32
C VAL A 5 14.21 2.46 8.18
N GLU A 6 14.14 1.21 8.62
CA GLU A 6 13.07 0.74 9.50
C GLU A 6 13.06 1.53 10.82
N LYS A 7 14.23 1.72 11.41
CA LYS A 7 14.37 2.48 12.66
C LYS A 7 13.91 3.93 12.49
N GLU A 8 14.35 4.58 11.42
CA GLU A 8 13.97 5.96 11.13
C GLU A 8 12.46 6.08 10.91
N PHE A 9 11.88 5.12 10.22
CA PHE A 9 10.43 5.08 10.00
C PHE A 9 9.67 4.95 11.32
N ILE A 10 10.08 4.03 12.19
CA ILE A 10 9.46 3.83 13.49
C ILE A 10 9.54 5.11 14.32
N GLU A 11 10.70 5.76 14.35
CA GLU A 11 10.89 7.02 15.07
C GLU A 11 9.95 8.10 14.54
N ALA A 12 9.78 8.18 13.21
CA ALA A 12 8.89 9.15 12.59
C ALA A 12 7.42 8.90 12.97
N ILE A 13 6.98 7.64 12.96
CA ILE A 13 5.62 7.27 13.34
C ILE A 13 5.35 7.63 14.81
N GLN A 14 6.29 7.32 15.68
CA GLN A 14 6.17 7.62 17.11
C GLN A 14 6.16 9.12 17.37
N TRP A 15 6.96 9.87 16.61
CA TRP A 15 6.96 11.33 16.70
C TRP A 15 5.61 11.90 16.30
N LEU A 16 5.04 11.42 15.18
CA LEU A 16 3.72 11.87 14.73
C LEU A 16 2.64 11.59 15.78
N GLU A 17 2.66 10.40 16.38
CA GLU A 17 1.71 10.06 17.43
C GLU A 17 1.83 11.00 18.63
N SER A 18 3.07 11.41 18.98
CA SER A 18 3.31 12.33 20.07
C SER A 18 2.74 13.73 19.83
N GLN A 19 2.40 14.06 18.58
CA GLN A 19 1.79 15.34 18.19
C GLN A 19 0.27 15.35 18.33
N ASN A 20 -0.33 14.30 18.92
CA ASN A 20 -1.78 14.18 19.11
C ASN A 20 -2.58 14.16 17.79
N VAL A 21 -2.02 13.55 16.76
CA VAL A 21 -2.73 13.41 15.48
C VAL A 21 -3.84 12.37 15.61
N SER A 22 -4.90 12.52 14.82
CA SER A 22 -6.03 11.60 14.79
C SER A 22 -5.82 10.41 13.85
N ALA A 23 -4.94 10.55 12.88
CA ALA A 23 -4.61 9.52 11.89
C ALA A 23 -3.30 9.88 11.22
N ILE A 24 -2.66 8.88 10.59
CA ILE A 24 -1.41 9.06 9.85
C ILE A 24 -1.61 8.51 8.44
N THR A 25 -1.16 9.25 7.44
CA THR A 25 -1.21 8.81 6.04
C THR A 25 0.14 9.00 5.37
N GLY A 26 0.42 8.15 4.38
CA GLY A 26 1.54 8.33 3.47
C GLY A 26 1.04 8.89 2.14
N ASP A 27 1.93 9.52 1.38
CA ASP A 27 1.60 10.17 0.11
C ASP A 27 2.16 9.45 -1.12
N CYS A 28 2.76 8.28 -0.93
CA CYS A 28 3.41 7.52 -1.99
C CYS A 28 2.96 6.06 -1.98
N GLY A 29 2.65 5.51 -3.16
CA GLY A 29 2.22 4.12 -3.28
C GLY A 29 3.22 3.14 -2.70
N PHE A 30 4.52 3.43 -2.83
CA PHE A 30 5.58 2.57 -2.30
C PHE A 30 5.59 2.49 -0.77
N MET A 31 4.97 3.42 -0.09
CA MET A 31 4.84 3.40 1.37
C MET A 31 4.02 2.21 1.86
N MET A 32 3.39 1.46 0.97
CA MET A 32 2.66 0.24 1.34
C MET A 32 3.56 -0.79 2.03
N TYR A 33 4.86 -0.78 1.74
CA TYR A 33 5.83 -1.62 2.46
C TYR A 33 5.82 -1.38 3.96
N PHE A 34 5.41 -0.21 4.40
CA PHE A 34 5.47 0.20 5.80
C PHE A 34 4.13 0.05 6.52
N GLN A 35 3.08 -0.41 5.83
CA GLN A 35 1.74 -0.45 6.44
C GLN A 35 1.70 -1.33 7.70
N GLU A 36 2.20 -2.54 7.61
CA GLU A 36 2.18 -3.46 8.75
C GLU A 36 3.11 -2.98 9.88
N LEU A 37 4.27 -2.43 9.50
CA LEU A 37 5.20 -1.89 10.47
C LEU A 37 4.59 -0.70 11.22
N ALA A 38 3.92 0.19 10.51
CA ALA A 38 3.26 1.35 11.12
C ALA A 38 2.21 0.92 12.14
N ILE A 39 1.39 -0.06 11.80
CA ILE A 39 0.34 -0.56 12.69
C ILE A 39 0.92 -1.03 14.03
N GLN A 40 2.11 -1.61 14.01
CA GLN A 40 2.75 -2.14 15.22
C GLN A 40 3.24 -1.05 16.18
N TYR A 41 3.48 0.16 15.69
CA TYR A 41 4.15 1.21 16.47
C TYR A 41 3.29 2.45 16.69
N THR A 42 2.01 2.39 16.36
CA THR A 42 1.07 3.48 16.68
C THR A 42 -0.29 2.92 17.03
N SER A 43 -1.01 3.65 17.87
CA SER A 43 -2.39 3.34 18.24
C SER A 43 -3.43 4.09 17.40
N VAL A 44 -3.00 5.06 16.59
CA VAL A 44 -3.92 5.80 15.73
C VAL A 44 -4.11 5.08 14.39
N PRO A 45 -5.24 5.29 13.70
CA PRO A 45 -5.44 4.75 12.36
C PRO A 45 -4.34 5.20 11.41
N VAL A 46 -3.86 4.28 10.58
CA VAL A 46 -2.77 4.55 9.64
C VAL A 46 -3.09 3.96 8.27
N ALA A 47 -2.87 4.76 7.22
CA ALA A 47 -2.97 4.35 5.83
C ALA A 47 -1.75 4.88 5.08
N MET A 48 -0.72 4.03 4.93
CA MET A 48 0.56 4.44 4.38
C MET A 48 0.53 4.66 2.87
N SER A 49 -0.43 4.07 2.17
CA SER A 49 -0.51 4.15 0.71
C SER A 49 -1.96 4.09 0.27
N SER A 50 -2.26 4.73 -0.87
CA SER A 50 -3.57 4.61 -1.51
C SER A 50 -3.88 3.17 -1.94
N LEU A 51 -2.88 2.31 -2.06
CA LEU A 51 -3.06 0.88 -2.39
C LEU A 51 -3.87 0.14 -1.32
N ILE A 52 -3.98 0.70 -0.12
CA ILE A 52 -4.80 0.09 0.93
C ILE A 52 -6.29 0.03 0.54
N GLN A 53 -6.69 0.76 -0.48
CA GLN A 53 -8.06 0.74 -1.01
C GLN A 53 -8.34 -0.50 -1.88
N LEU A 54 -7.30 -1.20 -2.33
CA LEU A 54 -7.46 -2.32 -3.27
C LEU A 54 -8.43 -3.40 -2.80
N PRO A 55 -8.41 -3.85 -1.54
CA PRO A 55 -9.38 -4.85 -1.07
C PRO A 55 -10.82 -4.40 -1.26
N ILE A 56 -11.13 -3.15 -0.94
CA ILE A 56 -12.48 -2.61 -1.06
C ILE A 56 -12.87 -2.47 -2.53
N VAL A 57 -11.97 -1.93 -3.35
CA VAL A 57 -12.24 -1.73 -4.78
C VAL A 57 -12.44 -3.08 -5.48
N THR A 58 -11.55 -4.04 -5.23
CA THR A 58 -11.67 -5.36 -5.86
C THR A 58 -12.93 -6.11 -5.42
N ALA A 59 -13.38 -5.90 -4.19
CA ALA A 59 -14.60 -6.52 -3.69
C ALA A 59 -15.86 -6.06 -4.45
N THR A 60 -15.80 -4.90 -5.11
CA THR A 60 -16.91 -4.36 -5.89
C THR A 60 -16.96 -4.88 -7.34
N LEU A 61 -15.94 -5.63 -7.75
CA LEU A 61 -15.78 -6.04 -9.15
C LEU A 61 -16.46 -7.37 -9.43
N GLY A 62 -16.92 -7.54 -10.67
CA GLY A 62 -17.36 -8.82 -11.17
C GLY A 62 -16.18 -9.75 -11.44
N PRO A 63 -16.45 -11.05 -11.73
CA PRO A 63 -15.39 -12.07 -11.82
C PRO A 63 -14.45 -11.89 -13.02
N LYS A 64 -14.82 -11.06 -14.00
CA LYS A 64 -14.00 -10.79 -15.20
C LYS A 64 -13.36 -9.41 -15.20
N GLU A 65 -13.62 -8.63 -14.17
CA GLU A 65 -13.13 -7.26 -14.10
C GLU A 65 -11.81 -7.19 -13.36
N LYS A 66 -11.01 -6.19 -13.68
CA LYS A 66 -9.71 -5.97 -13.03
C LYS A 66 -9.52 -4.50 -12.69
N VAL A 67 -8.78 -4.25 -11.63
CA VAL A 67 -8.36 -2.89 -11.26
C VAL A 67 -7.03 -2.61 -11.96
N SER A 68 -6.92 -1.45 -12.60
CA SER A 68 -5.63 -0.96 -13.09
C SER A 68 -5.00 -0.07 -12.02
N VAL A 69 -3.75 -0.37 -11.70
CA VAL A 69 -2.95 0.42 -10.77
C VAL A 69 -1.93 1.22 -11.59
N PHE A 70 -2.12 2.53 -11.63
CA PHE A 70 -1.20 3.42 -12.33
C PHE A 70 -0.10 3.88 -11.37
N THR A 71 1.13 3.78 -11.82
CA THR A 71 2.31 4.15 -11.05
C THR A 71 3.25 4.99 -11.91
N ALA A 72 4.01 5.87 -11.27
CA ALA A 72 5.05 6.65 -11.94
C ALA A 72 6.22 5.77 -12.38
N ASN A 73 6.48 4.67 -11.67
CA ASN A 73 7.60 3.78 -11.96
C ASN A 73 7.17 2.32 -11.84
N LEU A 74 6.86 1.72 -13.00
CA LEU A 74 6.43 0.34 -13.08
C LEU A 74 7.50 -0.64 -12.57
N THR A 75 8.76 -0.38 -12.91
CA THR A 75 9.88 -1.23 -12.51
C THR A 75 10.02 -1.29 -10.98
N SER A 76 9.80 -0.17 -10.30
CA SER A 76 9.90 -0.12 -8.85
C SER A 76 8.67 -0.73 -8.15
N LEU A 77 7.49 -0.62 -8.75
CA LEU A 77 6.28 -1.16 -8.13
C LEU A 77 6.09 -2.66 -8.38
N THR A 78 6.54 -3.18 -9.51
CA THR A 78 6.37 -4.58 -9.86
C THR A 78 6.86 -5.55 -8.78
N PRO A 79 8.01 -5.34 -8.11
CA PRO A 79 8.45 -6.21 -7.02
C PRO A 79 7.50 -6.24 -5.82
N MET A 80 6.60 -5.28 -5.69
CA MET A 80 5.58 -5.25 -4.63
C MET A 80 4.36 -6.12 -4.96
N THR A 81 4.32 -6.73 -6.13
CA THR A 81 3.17 -7.55 -6.56
C THR A 81 2.76 -8.60 -5.52
N PRO A 82 3.67 -9.38 -4.92
CA PRO A 82 3.28 -10.34 -3.88
C PRO A 82 2.61 -9.70 -2.68
N LEU A 83 3.09 -8.54 -2.25
CA LEU A 83 2.48 -7.80 -1.14
C LEU A 83 1.07 -7.33 -1.50
N ILE A 84 0.91 -6.72 -2.68
CA ILE A 84 -0.38 -6.24 -3.15
C ILE A 84 -1.35 -7.42 -3.31
N GLN A 85 -0.88 -8.52 -3.88
CA GLN A 85 -1.68 -9.73 -4.05
C GLN A 85 -2.18 -10.28 -2.72
N SER A 86 -1.35 -10.27 -1.69
CA SER A 86 -1.75 -10.76 -0.37
C SER A 86 -2.87 -9.94 0.25
N MET A 87 -2.95 -8.66 -0.08
CA MET A 87 -4.02 -7.78 0.41
C MET A 87 -5.37 -8.08 -0.21
N VAL A 88 -5.39 -8.48 -1.49
CA VAL A 88 -6.65 -8.72 -2.21
C VAL A 88 -7.07 -10.18 -2.22
N SER A 89 -6.18 -11.11 -1.89
CA SER A 89 -6.47 -12.55 -1.94
C SER A 89 -7.55 -12.98 -0.93
N SER A 90 -7.74 -12.22 0.14
CA SER A 90 -8.79 -12.47 1.12
C SER A 90 -10.19 -12.20 0.58
N TYR A 91 -10.31 -11.52 -0.56
CA TYR A 91 -11.58 -11.14 -1.18
C TYR A 91 -11.86 -11.87 -2.49
N GLY A 92 -11.04 -12.84 -2.86
CA GLY A 92 -11.17 -13.56 -4.11
C GLY A 92 -10.48 -14.91 -4.05
N ASN A 93 -10.55 -15.64 -5.17
CA ASN A 93 -10.04 -17.02 -5.26
C ASN A 93 -8.52 -17.08 -5.54
N GLY A 94 -7.74 -16.14 -5.03
CA GLY A 94 -6.31 -16.09 -5.27
C GLY A 94 -5.92 -15.60 -6.67
N LYS A 95 -6.89 -15.13 -7.45
CA LYS A 95 -6.63 -14.62 -8.79
C LYS A 95 -6.22 -13.16 -8.72
N TYR A 96 -5.43 -12.73 -9.73
CA TYR A 96 -5.02 -11.34 -9.85
C TYR A 96 -6.19 -10.49 -10.31
N PHE A 97 -6.69 -9.63 -9.42
CA PHE A 97 -7.77 -8.69 -9.71
C PHE A 97 -7.25 -7.30 -10.06
N PHE A 98 -5.94 -7.16 -10.22
CA PHE A 98 -5.34 -5.87 -10.54
C PHE A 98 -4.27 -6.02 -11.60
N ARG A 99 -3.97 -4.91 -12.28
CA ARG A 99 -2.90 -4.79 -13.26
C ARG A 99 -2.12 -3.53 -12.95
N ILE A 100 -0.79 -3.65 -12.90
CA ILE A 100 0.10 -2.51 -12.66
C ILE A 100 0.50 -1.92 -14.00
N GLU A 101 0.33 -0.61 -14.15
CA GLU A 101 0.63 0.11 -15.37
C GLU A 101 1.42 1.37 -15.07
N SER A 102 2.36 1.72 -15.95
CA SER A 102 3.09 2.98 -15.83
C SER A 102 2.32 4.10 -16.51
N SER A 103 2.22 5.24 -15.83
CA SER A 103 1.62 6.43 -16.42
C SER A 103 2.37 6.94 -17.64
N TRP A 104 3.66 6.61 -17.76
CA TRP A 104 4.49 7.02 -18.89
C TRP A 104 4.22 6.24 -20.18
N ASN A 105 3.57 5.07 -20.09
CA ASN A 105 3.26 4.24 -21.24
C ASN A 105 2.08 4.77 -22.07
N TYR A 106 1.44 5.83 -21.62
CA TYR A 106 0.25 6.38 -22.28
C TYR A 106 0.48 7.75 -22.93
N GLN A 107 1.73 8.11 -23.11
CA GLN A 107 2.10 9.36 -23.78
C GLN A 107 2.20 9.18 -25.32
#